data_cda5a2750fe417acdc8d965ac1d46a31
#
_entry.id   cda5a2750fe417acdc8d965ac1d46a31
#
_cell.length_a   1.000
_cell.length_b   1.000
_cell.length_c   1.000
_cell.angle_alpha   90.00
_cell.angle_beta   90.00
_cell.angle_gamma   90.00
#
_symmetry.space_group_name_H-M   'P 1'
#
loop_
_entity.id
_entity.type
_entity.pdbx_description
1 polymer ?
#
loop_
_entity_poly.entity_id
_entity_poly.type
_entity_poly.pdbx_seq_one_letter_code
_entity_poly.pdbx_strand_id
1 'polypeptide(L)'
;MSIVSYADLTGNLDKVRTGKRKMGYKFGHSKLDDHFQFKRGEFGIFLGHANVGKTTVVLYLMVLQSIKNGMTWLVFSTENTPLSIATKICEFYLGKILKGCDQAEMQKAILFMQGHFRIIDTESKMYTYRDLIDEADEQYMTERFDGFMIDPYNSLAKDRDMYRDLGGHEYDYEVATEFRNYCKDNKVSIWLCAHAVTESLRKKHPQGHEFAGHPIPCSMSDIEGG
;
A
#
# COMPACT_ATOMS: atom_id res chain seq x y z
N MET A 1 5.06 -10.93 -29.51
CA MET A 1 6.16 -10.32 -28.72
C MET A 1 6.45 -8.95 -29.30
N SER A 2 6.25 -7.87 -28.56
CA SER A 2 6.67 -6.54 -28.98
C SER A 2 8.07 -6.25 -28.42
N ILE A 3 9.04 -6.12 -29.32
CA ILE A 3 10.42 -5.73 -28.95
C ILE A 3 10.43 -4.22 -28.79
N VAL A 4 11.02 -3.75 -27.69
CA VAL A 4 11.12 -2.30 -27.39
C VAL A 4 12.07 -1.64 -28.40
N SER A 5 11.68 -0.47 -28.95
CA SER A 5 12.51 0.30 -29.84
C SER A 5 13.79 0.81 -29.14
N TYR A 6 14.94 0.64 -29.76
CA TYR A 6 16.20 1.20 -29.25
C TYR A 6 16.19 2.74 -29.18
N ALA A 7 15.44 3.41 -30.07
CA ALA A 7 15.30 4.85 -30.04
C ALA A 7 14.62 5.33 -28.74
N ASP A 8 13.54 4.64 -28.31
CA ASP A 8 12.84 4.94 -27.07
C ASP A 8 13.72 4.65 -25.85
N LEU A 9 14.50 3.57 -25.88
CA LEU A 9 15.44 3.23 -24.81
C LEU A 9 16.54 4.30 -24.70
N THR A 10 17.14 4.72 -25.82
CA THR A 10 18.21 5.72 -25.84
C THR A 10 17.72 7.07 -25.28
N GLY A 11 16.55 7.54 -25.73
CA GLY A 11 15.95 8.76 -25.21
C GLY A 11 15.65 8.72 -23.70
N ASN A 12 15.24 7.56 -23.19
CA ASN A 12 15.01 7.36 -21.75
C ASN A 12 16.33 7.30 -20.97
N LEU A 13 17.38 6.64 -21.49
CA LEU A 13 18.70 6.60 -20.88
C LEU A 13 19.31 7.99 -20.76
N ASP A 14 19.17 8.85 -21.77
CA ASP A 14 19.65 10.23 -21.68
C ASP A 14 18.93 11.05 -20.62
N LYS A 15 17.61 10.83 -20.43
CA LYS A 15 16.86 11.43 -19.32
C LYS A 15 17.36 10.96 -17.95
N VAL A 16 17.79 9.71 -17.81
CA VAL A 16 18.43 9.18 -16.58
C VAL A 16 19.77 9.89 -16.38
N ARG A 17 20.63 9.89 -17.39
CA ARG A 17 21.96 10.51 -17.34
C ARG A 17 21.92 11.99 -16.97
N THR A 18 20.92 12.71 -17.47
CA THR A 18 20.74 14.16 -17.23
C THR A 18 19.95 14.47 -15.96
N GLY A 19 19.55 13.47 -15.17
CA GLY A 19 18.73 13.64 -13.96
C GLY A 19 17.29 14.14 -14.25
N LYS A 20 16.88 14.17 -15.50
CA LYS A 20 15.53 14.60 -15.91
C LYS A 20 14.45 13.52 -15.67
N ARG A 21 14.86 12.25 -15.49
CA ARG A 21 13.94 11.17 -15.15
C ARG A 21 13.75 11.15 -13.62
N LYS A 22 12.55 11.43 -13.15
CA LYS A 22 12.20 11.23 -11.75
C LYS A 22 12.23 9.73 -11.45
N MET A 23 13.06 9.32 -10.51
CA MET A 23 13.15 7.92 -10.06
C MET A 23 11.97 7.53 -9.17
N GLY A 24 11.41 8.48 -8.42
CA GLY A 24 10.27 8.32 -7.54
C GLY A 24 9.88 9.65 -6.88
N TYR A 25 8.86 9.58 -6.04
CA TYR A 25 8.37 10.71 -5.26
C TYR A 25 8.83 10.55 -3.82
N LYS A 26 9.61 11.51 -3.34
CA LYS A 26 10.13 11.54 -1.98
C LYS A 26 9.03 11.82 -0.97
N PHE A 27 9.13 11.19 0.21
CA PHE A 27 8.21 11.41 1.33
C PHE A 27 8.53 12.69 2.12
N GLY A 28 9.76 13.16 2.06
CA GLY A 28 10.25 14.30 2.83
C GLY A 28 10.97 13.91 4.11
N HIS A 29 11.23 12.63 4.29
CA HIS A 29 11.99 12.09 5.40
C HIS A 29 13.36 11.62 4.90
N SER A 30 14.44 12.34 5.23
CA SER A 30 15.77 12.14 4.62
C SER A 30 16.26 10.69 4.65
N LYS A 31 16.20 10.05 5.82
CA LYS A 31 16.62 8.66 5.96
C LYS A 31 15.77 7.65 5.18
N LEU A 32 14.48 7.93 5.00
CA LEU A 32 13.59 7.06 4.23
C LEU A 32 13.77 7.29 2.73
N ASP A 33 13.88 8.54 2.31
CA ASP A 33 13.95 8.93 0.90
C ASP A 33 15.19 8.42 0.17
N ASP A 34 16.24 8.04 0.91
CA ASP A 34 17.45 7.43 0.35
C ASP A 34 17.25 5.95 -0.01
N HIS A 35 16.25 5.29 0.61
CA HIS A 35 16.03 3.85 0.46
C HIS A 35 14.66 3.52 -0.15
N PHE A 36 13.66 4.36 0.08
CA PHE A 36 12.29 4.11 -0.35
C PHE A 36 11.63 5.40 -0.88
N GLN A 37 11.08 5.33 -2.08
CA GLN A 37 10.35 6.43 -2.73
C GLN A 37 9.09 5.86 -3.36
N PHE A 38 8.01 6.64 -3.35
CA PHE A 38 6.78 6.26 -4.02
C PHE A 38 6.96 6.33 -5.54
N LYS A 39 6.48 5.33 -6.25
CA LYS A 39 6.49 5.32 -7.71
C LYS A 39 5.13 4.84 -8.20
N ARG A 40 4.50 5.62 -9.07
CA ARG A 40 3.20 5.26 -9.67
C ARG A 40 3.31 4.03 -10.56
N GLY A 41 2.27 3.20 -10.54
CA GLY A 41 2.20 1.99 -11.35
C GLY A 41 3.01 0.82 -10.79
N GLU A 42 3.36 0.85 -9.52
CA GLU A 42 4.10 -0.21 -8.84
C GLU A 42 3.22 -0.93 -7.82
N PHE A 43 3.36 -2.25 -7.80
CA PHE A 43 2.76 -3.09 -6.78
C PHE A 43 3.76 -3.31 -5.65
N GLY A 44 3.37 -3.05 -4.41
CA GLY A 44 4.21 -3.20 -3.23
C GLY A 44 3.51 -3.97 -2.13
N ILE A 45 4.27 -4.77 -1.37
CA ILE A 45 3.76 -5.53 -0.22
C ILE A 45 4.43 -5.04 1.06
N PHE A 46 3.61 -4.66 2.04
CA PHE A 46 4.02 -4.37 3.41
C PHE A 46 3.79 -5.61 4.27
N LEU A 47 4.85 -6.38 4.46
CA LEU A 47 4.81 -7.62 5.22
C LEU A 47 5.14 -7.38 6.69
N GLY A 48 4.39 -8.02 7.57
CA GLY A 48 4.65 -7.99 9.01
C GLY A 48 3.60 -8.76 9.80
N HIS A 49 3.93 -9.10 11.05
CA HIS A 49 2.97 -9.76 11.94
C HIS A 49 1.77 -8.87 12.27
N ALA A 50 0.72 -9.47 12.82
CA ALA A 50 -0.42 -8.71 13.33
C ALA A 50 0.04 -7.70 14.41
N ASN A 51 -0.60 -6.54 14.46
CA ASN A 51 -0.38 -5.50 15.47
C ASN A 51 1.04 -4.87 15.52
N VAL A 52 1.88 -5.05 14.49
CA VAL A 52 3.21 -4.37 14.42
C VAL A 52 3.14 -2.96 13.86
N GLY A 53 1.95 -2.48 13.50
CA GLY A 53 1.73 -1.12 13.02
C GLY A 53 1.80 -0.93 11.51
N LYS A 54 1.66 -1.98 10.69
CA LYS A 54 1.65 -1.90 9.20
C LYS A 54 0.71 -0.81 8.70
N THR A 55 -0.58 -0.90 9.03
CA THR A 55 -1.61 0.08 8.68
C THR A 55 -1.19 1.50 9.05
N THR A 56 -0.67 1.67 10.25
CA THR A 56 -0.24 2.99 10.78
C THR A 56 0.89 3.58 9.94
N VAL A 57 1.91 2.78 9.60
CA VAL A 57 3.04 3.21 8.77
C VAL A 57 2.57 3.53 7.34
N VAL A 58 1.76 2.66 6.74
CA VAL A 58 1.27 2.87 5.37
C VAL A 58 0.42 4.13 5.28
N LEU A 59 -0.55 4.33 6.17
CA LEU A 59 -1.35 5.54 6.22
C LEU A 59 -0.51 6.80 6.43
N TYR A 60 0.51 6.74 7.30
CA TYR A 60 1.44 7.86 7.50
C TYR A 60 2.19 8.22 6.21
N LEU A 61 2.70 7.21 5.48
CA LEU A 61 3.38 7.42 4.20
C LEU A 61 2.43 8.01 3.14
N MET A 62 1.18 7.57 3.11
CA MET A 62 0.15 8.11 2.21
C MET A 62 -0.14 9.59 2.54
N VAL A 63 -0.29 9.94 3.81
CA VAL A 63 -0.49 11.33 4.25
C VAL A 63 0.72 12.21 3.86
N LEU A 64 1.96 11.73 4.04
CA LEU A 64 3.15 12.46 3.61
C LEU A 64 3.16 12.71 2.10
N GLN A 65 2.77 11.72 1.28
CA GLN A 65 2.67 11.89 -0.17
C GLN A 65 1.55 12.86 -0.56
N SER A 66 0.43 12.83 0.15
CA SER A 66 -0.66 13.79 -0.08
C SER A 66 -0.21 15.21 0.24
N ILE A 67 0.43 15.44 1.38
CA ILE A 67 0.94 16.77 1.78
C ILE A 67 1.99 17.28 0.78
N LYS A 68 2.94 16.42 0.39
CA LYS A 68 4.11 16.83 -0.37
C LYS A 68 3.88 16.89 -1.88
N ASN A 69 3.13 15.92 -2.39
CA ASN A 69 2.99 15.68 -3.82
C ASN A 69 1.54 15.75 -4.33
N GLY A 70 0.58 16.07 -3.45
CA GLY A 70 -0.84 16.20 -3.79
C GLY A 70 -1.51 14.89 -4.18
N MET A 71 -0.97 13.74 -3.75
CA MET A 71 -1.48 12.43 -4.13
C MET A 71 -2.80 12.10 -3.46
N THR A 72 -3.59 11.28 -4.14
CA THR A 72 -4.91 10.80 -3.71
C THR A 72 -4.94 9.28 -3.62
N TRP A 73 -5.78 8.77 -2.72
CA TRP A 73 -5.72 7.37 -2.30
C TRP A 73 -7.10 6.75 -2.16
N LEU A 74 -7.21 5.50 -2.61
CA LEU A 74 -8.27 4.60 -2.23
C LEU A 74 -7.78 3.73 -1.06
N VAL A 75 -8.65 3.47 -0.07
CA VAL A 75 -8.29 2.72 1.14
C VAL A 75 -9.34 1.65 1.39
N PHE A 76 -8.88 0.41 1.48
CA PHE A 76 -9.66 -0.73 1.95
C PHE A 76 -9.00 -1.30 3.21
N SER A 77 -9.74 -1.40 4.31
CA SER A 77 -9.27 -2.06 5.53
C SER A 77 -10.41 -2.78 6.22
N THR A 78 -10.20 -4.06 6.52
CA THR A 78 -11.13 -4.86 7.32
C THR A 78 -10.74 -4.94 8.79
N GLU A 79 -9.48 -4.63 9.12
CA GLU A 79 -9.00 -4.61 10.52
C GLU A 79 -9.33 -3.30 11.24
N ASN A 80 -9.60 -2.24 10.49
CA ASN A 80 -9.86 -0.92 11.05
C ASN A 80 -11.18 -0.37 10.51
N THR A 81 -12.01 0.18 11.40
CA THR A 81 -13.24 0.86 10.98
C THR A 81 -12.91 2.11 10.16
N PRO A 82 -13.81 2.54 9.25
CA PRO A 82 -13.64 3.79 8.50
C PRO A 82 -13.35 5.00 9.40
N LEU A 83 -13.99 5.06 10.57
CA LEU A 83 -13.74 6.11 11.57
C LEU A 83 -12.31 6.06 12.12
N SER A 84 -11.78 4.87 12.40
CA SER A 84 -10.39 4.70 12.89
C SER A 84 -9.37 5.14 11.84
N ILE A 85 -9.59 4.78 10.57
CA ILE A 85 -8.76 5.22 9.44
C ILE A 85 -8.81 6.74 9.29
N ALA A 86 -10.00 7.32 9.26
CA ALA A 86 -10.21 8.76 9.15
C ALA A 86 -9.52 9.52 10.31
N THR A 87 -9.64 9.01 11.54
CA THR A 87 -8.99 9.58 12.72
C THR A 87 -7.47 9.62 12.54
N LYS A 88 -6.85 8.50 12.16
CA LYS A 88 -5.39 8.43 11.93
C LYS A 88 -4.93 9.38 10.83
N ILE A 89 -5.66 9.45 9.72
CA ILE A 89 -5.33 10.38 8.61
C ILE A 89 -5.34 11.84 9.12
N CYS A 90 -6.38 12.23 9.85
CA CYS A 90 -6.49 13.58 10.40
C CYS A 90 -5.37 13.88 11.42
N GLU A 91 -5.08 12.94 12.31
CA GLU A 91 -4.01 13.09 13.31
C GLU A 91 -2.63 13.21 12.67
N PHE A 92 -2.33 12.41 11.65
CA PHE A 92 -1.08 12.51 10.90
C PHE A 92 -0.96 13.82 10.15
N TYR A 93 -2.04 14.31 9.56
CA TYR A 93 -2.07 15.60 8.90
C TYR A 93 -1.82 16.76 9.86
N LEU A 94 -2.44 16.75 11.04
CA LEU A 94 -2.29 17.77 12.05
C LEU A 94 -0.98 17.65 12.86
N GLY A 95 -0.34 16.48 12.86
CA GLY A 95 0.82 16.18 13.70
C GLY A 95 0.51 16.09 15.18
N LYS A 96 -0.77 15.90 15.55
CA LYS A 96 -1.26 15.77 16.93
C LYS A 96 -2.55 14.94 17.00
N ILE A 97 -2.88 14.45 18.19
CA ILE A 97 -4.13 13.72 18.43
C ILE A 97 -5.35 14.65 18.29
N LEU A 98 -6.47 14.12 17.80
CA LEU A 98 -7.70 14.90 17.61
C LEU A 98 -8.30 15.43 18.92
N LYS A 99 -8.07 14.71 20.03
CA LYS A 99 -8.51 15.19 21.35
C LYS A 99 -7.84 16.51 21.70
N GLY A 100 -8.63 17.57 21.76
CA GLY A 100 -8.13 18.93 22.08
C GLY A 100 -7.80 19.77 20.84
N CYS A 101 -8.14 19.31 19.63
CA CYS A 101 -8.16 20.17 18.46
C CYS A 101 -9.32 21.16 18.54
N ASP A 102 -9.08 22.37 18.08
CA ASP A 102 -10.15 23.34 17.90
C ASP A 102 -10.97 23.06 16.63
N GLN A 103 -12.08 23.78 16.48
CA GLN A 103 -12.98 23.56 15.35
C GLN A 103 -12.33 23.88 13.99
N ALA A 104 -11.46 24.89 13.92
CA ALA A 104 -10.78 25.29 12.69
C ALA A 104 -9.75 24.24 12.26
N GLU A 105 -9.01 23.69 13.18
CA GLU A 105 -8.07 22.58 12.95
C GLU A 105 -8.81 21.32 12.47
N MET A 106 -9.91 20.98 13.14
CA MET A 106 -10.74 19.84 12.75
C MET A 106 -11.29 20.01 11.33
N GLN A 107 -11.82 21.20 11.00
CA GLN A 107 -12.31 21.49 9.65
C GLN A 107 -11.20 21.38 8.59
N LYS A 108 -9.99 21.84 8.90
CA LYS A 108 -8.83 21.69 8.02
C LYS A 108 -8.48 20.23 7.75
N ALA A 109 -8.47 19.39 8.79
CA ALA A 109 -8.15 17.99 8.68
C ALA A 109 -9.22 17.24 7.87
N ILE A 110 -10.50 17.53 8.07
CA ILE A 110 -11.61 16.96 7.30
C ILE A 110 -11.49 17.34 5.82
N LEU A 111 -11.24 18.60 5.49
CA LEU A 111 -11.06 19.03 4.10
C LEU A 111 -9.86 18.37 3.44
N PHE A 112 -8.75 18.24 4.15
CA PHE A 112 -7.58 17.50 3.67
C PHE A 112 -7.94 16.03 3.39
N MET A 113 -8.57 15.34 4.34
CA MET A 113 -8.98 13.95 4.17
C MET A 113 -9.93 13.79 2.98
N GLN A 114 -10.96 14.63 2.86
CA GLN A 114 -11.91 14.61 1.75
C GLN A 114 -11.24 14.87 0.39
N GLY A 115 -10.21 15.70 0.35
CA GLY A 115 -9.49 16.01 -0.87
C GLY A 115 -8.52 14.90 -1.32
N HIS A 116 -8.11 14.02 -0.41
CA HIS A 116 -7.03 13.08 -0.71
C HIS A 116 -7.36 11.59 -0.50
N PHE A 117 -8.44 11.26 0.23
CA PHE A 117 -8.72 9.87 0.60
C PHE A 117 -10.16 9.49 0.29
N ARG A 118 -10.33 8.29 -0.24
CA ARG A 118 -11.62 7.59 -0.38
C ARG A 118 -11.49 6.27 0.37
N ILE A 119 -12.44 5.99 1.25
CA ILE A 119 -12.43 4.80 2.11
C ILE A 119 -13.59 3.91 1.69
N ILE A 120 -13.28 2.66 1.32
CA ILE A 120 -14.28 1.66 0.94
C ILE A 120 -15.00 1.21 2.21
N ASP A 121 -16.34 1.15 2.14
CA ASP A 121 -17.16 0.58 3.22
C ASP A 121 -17.01 -0.94 3.23
N THR A 122 -16.50 -1.47 4.34
CA THR A 122 -16.25 -2.90 4.53
C THR A 122 -17.34 -3.60 5.35
N GLU A 123 -18.37 -2.88 5.82
CA GLU A 123 -19.44 -3.45 6.64
C GLU A 123 -20.52 -4.16 5.82
N SER A 124 -20.60 -3.85 4.52
CA SER A 124 -21.70 -4.29 3.65
C SER A 124 -21.53 -5.69 3.05
N LYS A 125 -20.30 -6.13 2.75
CA LYS A 125 -19.99 -7.43 2.14
C LYS A 125 -18.56 -7.89 2.42
N MET A 126 -18.33 -9.19 2.22
CA MET A 126 -16.95 -9.72 2.10
C MET A 126 -16.45 -9.51 0.67
N TYR A 127 -15.29 -8.92 0.53
CA TYR A 127 -14.67 -8.61 -0.74
C TYR A 127 -13.70 -9.71 -1.19
N THR A 128 -13.78 -10.09 -2.46
CA THR A 128 -12.71 -10.80 -3.16
C THR A 128 -11.72 -9.78 -3.74
N TYR A 129 -10.58 -10.23 -4.27
CA TYR A 129 -9.66 -9.33 -4.97
C TYR A 129 -10.29 -8.71 -6.22
N ARG A 130 -11.19 -9.44 -6.91
CA ARG A 130 -11.92 -8.93 -8.09
C ARG A 130 -12.89 -7.84 -7.72
N ASP A 131 -13.67 -8.03 -6.64
CA ASP A 131 -14.53 -6.97 -6.13
C ASP A 131 -13.74 -5.68 -5.85
N LEU A 132 -12.50 -5.79 -5.33
CA LEU A 132 -11.66 -4.62 -5.07
C LEU A 132 -11.13 -3.96 -6.34
N ILE A 133 -10.85 -4.74 -7.40
CA ILE A 133 -10.50 -4.19 -8.71
C ILE A 133 -11.70 -3.47 -9.32
N ASP A 134 -12.89 -4.06 -9.26
CA ASP A 134 -14.13 -3.45 -9.75
C ASP A 134 -14.45 -2.13 -9.02
N GLU A 135 -14.37 -2.11 -7.69
CA GLU A 135 -14.52 -0.88 -6.88
C GLU A 135 -13.47 0.19 -7.25
N ALA A 136 -12.22 -0.26 -7.48
CA ALA A 136 -11.15 0.64 -7.89
C ALA A 136 -11.40 1.23 -9.28
N ASP A 137 -11.93 0.45 -10.22
CA ASP A 137 -12.29 0.92 -11.56
C ASP A 137 -13.46 1.90 -11.51
N GLU A 138 -14.51 1.61 -10.75
CA GLU A 138 -15.65 2.53 -10.55
C GLU A 138 -15.20 3.87 -9.94
N GLN A 139 -14.36 3.80 -8.90
CA GLN A 139 -13.79 5.00 -8.30
C GLN A 139 -12.90 5.76 -9.28
N TYR A 140 -12.05 5.05 -10.04
CA TYR A 140 -11.12 5.66 -10.99
C TYR A 140 -11.82 6.37 -12.15
N MET A 141 -12.98 5.85 -12.59
CA MET A 141 -13.82 6.50 -13.61
C MET A 141 -14.49 7.77 -13.07
N THR A 142 -14.83 7.81 -11.79
CA THR A 142 -15.45 8.97 -11.13
C THR A 142 -14.40 10.02 -10.77
N GLU A 143 -13.33 9.60 -10.12
CA GLU A 143 -12.23 10.44 -9.68
C GLU A 143 -10.94 9.63 -9.61
N ARG A 144 -9.95 10.02 -10.41
CA ARG A 144 -8.66 9.33 -10.44
C ARG A 144 -7.94 9.42 -9.12
N PHE A 145 -7.25 8.35 -8.76
CA PHE A 145 -6.39 8.26 -7.59
C PHE A 145 -4.99 7.74 -7.96
N ASP A 146 -4.01 7.98 -7.10
CA ASP A 146 -2.60 7.65 -7.33
C ASP A 146 -2.20 6.32 -6.73
N GLY A 147 -2.87 5.91 -5.66
CA GLY A 147 -2.57 4.65 -5.00
C GLY A 147 -3.76 4.06 -4.27
N PHE A 148 -3.70 2.75 -4.07
CA PHE A 148 -4.71 1.95 -3.42
C PHE A 148 -4.09 1.10 -2.31
N MET A 149 -4.55 1.26 -1.08
CA MET A 149 -4.15 0.46 0.07
C MET A 149 -5.16 -0.66 0.31
N ILE A 150 -4.68 -1.90 0.42
CA ILE A 150 -5.46 -3.08 0.78
C ILE A 150 -4.89 -3.66 2.09
N ASP A 151 -5.70 -3.71 3.15
CA ASP A 151 -5.26 -4.05 4.50
C ASP A 151 -6.29 -4.88 5.29
N PRO A 152 -5.98 -6.14 5.60
CA PRO A 152 -4.90 -6.95 5.06
C PRO A 152 -5.37 -7.84 3.87
N TYR A 153 -4.43 -8.38 3.12
CA TYR A 153 -4.69 -9.37 2.07
C TYR A 153 -5.39 -10.63 2.60
N ASN A 154 -4.93 -11.08 3.76
CA ASN A 154 -5.41 -12.31 4.39
C ASN A 154 -6.91 -12.29 4.77
N SER A 155 -7.55 -11.13 4.79
CA SER A 155 -8.98 -10.98 5.07
C SER A 155 -9.87 -11.06 3.83
N LEU A 156 -9.29 -11.06 2.64
CA LEU A 156 -10.06 -11.17 1.41
C LEU A 156 -10.71 -12.54 1.28
N ALA A 157 -11.96 -12.55 0.85
CA ALA A 157 -12.61 -13.79 0.46
C ALA A 157 -11.92 -14.37 -0.77
N LYS A 158 -11.65 -15.67 -0.76
CA LYS A 158 -11.09 -16.35 -1.92
C LYS A 158 -12.20 -16.66 -2.93
N ASP A 159 -11.93 -16.40 -4.22
CA ASP A 159 -12.75 -16.92 -5.32
C ASP A 159 -12.73 -18.45 -5.26
N ARG A 160 -13.87 -19.05 -4.92
CA ARG A 160 -13.95 -20.48 -4.59
C ARG A 160 -13.59 -21.39 -5.77
N ASP A 161 -14.01 -21.01 -6.96
CA ASP A 161 -13.79 -21.82 -8.14
C ASP A 161 -12.32 -21.75 -8.56
N MET A 162 -11.77 -20.57 -8.63
CA MET A 162 -10.36 -20.35 -8.93
C MET A 162 -9.44 -20.99 -7.87
N TYR A 163 -9.77 -20.84 -6.59
CA TYR A 163 -8.98 -21.42 -5.50
C TYR A 163 -9.00 -22.97 -5.52
N ARG A 164 -10.15 -23.57 -5.85
CA ARG A 164 -10.27 -25.02 -6.00
C ARG A 164 -9.44 -25.53 -7.17
N ASP A 165 -9.43 -24.81 -8.29
CA ASP A 165 -8.79 -25.26 -9.52
C ASP A 165 -7.27 -25.06 -9.51
N LEU A 166 -6.78 -24.00 -8.89
CA LEU A 166 -5.35 -23.67 -8.84
C LEU A 166 -4.65 -24.16 -7.55
N GLY A 167 -5.35 -24.23 -6.43
CA GLY A 167 -4.72 -24.37 -5.11
C GLY A 167 -4.20 -23.03 -4.56
N GLY A 168 -3.79 -23.04 -3.28
CA GLY A 168 -3.49 -21.81 -2.56
C GLY A 168 -2.36 -20.98 -3.15
N HIS A 169 -1.24 -21.61 -3.45
CA HIS A 169 -0.03 -20.93 -3.93
C HIS A 169 -0.19 -20.30 -5.32
N GLU A 170 -0.77 -21.08 -6.26
CA GLU A 170 -1.03 -20.58 -7.61
C GLU A 170 -2.11 -19.51 -7.61
N TYR A 171 -3.12 -19.62 -6.73
CA TYR A 171 -4.13 -18.59 -6.53
C TYR A 171 -3.51 -17.25 -6.12
N ASP A 172 -2.64 -17.26 -5.09
CA ASP A 172 -2.01 -16.03 -4.59
C ASP A 172 -1.06 -15.42 -5.64
N TYR A 173 -0.40 -16.25 -6.45
CA TYR A 173 0.41 -15.80 -7.60
C TYR A 173 -0.44 -15.09 -8.66
N GLU A 174 -1.60 -15.65 -9.02
CA GLU A 174 -2.53 -15.05 -9.99
C GLU A 174 -3.08 -13.72 -9.45
N VAL A 175 -3.51 -13.67 -8.19
CA VAL A 175 -3.98 -12.43 -7.55
C VAL A 175 -2.90 -11.34 -7.58
N ALA A 176 -1.66 -11.69 -7.24
CA ALA A 176 -0.54 -10.74 -7.30
C ALA A 176 -0.24 -10.30 -8.74
N THR A 177 -0.47 -11.16 -9.71
CA THR A 177 -0.30 -10.86 -11.14
C THR A 177 -1.37 -9.88 -11.62
N GLU A 178 -2.64 -10.11 -11.26
CA GLU A 178 -3.75 -9.20 -11.56
C GLU A 178 -3.51 -7.80 -10.96
N PHE A 179 -3.14 -7.71 -9.69
CA PHE A 179 -2.80 -6.42 -9.07
C PHE A 179 -1.62 -5.72 -9.77
N ARG A 180 -0.58 -6.45 -10.17
CA ARG A 180 0.54 -5.87 -10.93
C ARG A 180 0.12 -5.36 -12.31
N ASN A 181 -0.75 -6.09 -13.00
CA ASN A 181 -1.28 -5.67 -14.28
C ASN A 181 -2.12 -4.41 -14.12
N TYR A 182 -3.03 -4.38 -13.14
CA TYR A 182 -3.82 -3.21 -12.80
C TYR A 182 -2.95 -1.96 -12.55
N CYS A 183 -1.88 -2.12 -11.76
CA CYS A 183 -0.94 -1.04 -11.51
C CYS A 183 -0.31 -0.48 -12.78
N LYS A 184 0.12 -1.35 -13.69
CA LYS A 184 0.79 -0.95 -14.95
C LYS A 184 -0.17 -0.26 -15.90
N ASP A 185 -1.38 -0.78 -16.04
CA ASP A 185 -2.37 -0.31 -17.03
C ASP A 185 -2.95 1.04 -16.61
N ASN A 186 -3.29 1.21 -15.34
CA ASN A 186 -3.91 2.42 -14.80
C ASN A 186 -2.90 3.45 -14.26
N LYS A 187 -1.61 3.10 -14.15
CA LYS A 187 -0.58 3.95 -13.50
C LYS A 187 -0.91 4.28 -12.04
N VAL A 188 -1.64 3.41 -11.37
CA VAL A 188 -1.99 3.44 -9.96
C VAL A 188 -1.07 2.49 -9.21
N SER A 189 -0.63 2.85 -8.01
CA SER A 189 0.13 1.91 -7.19
C SER A 189 -0.77 1.19 -6.20
N ILE A 190 -0.59 -0.13 -6.06
CA ILE A 190 -1.27 -0.89 -5.01
C ILE A 190 -0.27 -1.20 -3.90
N TRP A 191 -0.64 -0.86 -2.66
CA TRP A 191 0.08 -1.19 -1.44
C TRP A 191 -0.72 -2.21 -0.63
N LEU A 192 -0.26 -3.44 -0.67
CA LEU A 192 -0.88 -4.59 -0.03
C LEU A 192 -0.25 -4.84 1.34
N CYS A 193 -1.03 -4.75 2.40
CA CYS A 193 -0.60 -5.21 3.73
C CYS A 193 -0.86 -6.71 3.84
N ALA A 194 0.17 -7.47 4.20
CA ALA A 194 0.07 -8.92 4.37
C ALA A 194 0.59 -9.34 5.74
N HIS A 195 -0.01 -10.41 6.27
CA HIS A 195 0.48 -11.03 7.50
C HIS A 195 1.58 -12.04 7.16
N ALA A 196 2.60 -12.06 7.99
CA ALA A 196 3.63 -13.08 7.92
C ALA A 196 3.16 -14.37 8.60
N VAL A 197 3.64 -15.52 8.12
CA VAL A 197 3.38 -16.81 8.74
C VAL A 197 3.85 -16.82 10.21
N THR A 198 3.08 -17.44 11.07
CA THR A 198 3.35 -17.47 12.53
C THR A 198 4.71 -18.09 12.87
N GLU A 199 5.22 -18.99 12.04
CA GLU A 199 6.53 -19.61 12.21
C GLU A 199 7.69 -18.63 12.15
N SER A 200 7.55 -17.51 11.43
CA SER A 200 8.58 -16.49 11.36
C SER A 200 8.83 -15.81 12.72
N LEU A 201 7.86 -15.80 13.65
CA LEU A 201 8.03 -15.33 15.01
C LEU A 201 9.02 -16.14 15.83
N ARG A 202 9.29 -17.40 15.44
CA ARG A 202 10.25 -18.30 16.11
C ARG A 202 11.66 -18.02 15.70
N LYS A 203 11.89 -17.37 14.56
CA LYS A 203 13.22 -17.01 14.07
C LYS A 203 13.73 -15.84 14.89
N LYS A 204 14.80 -16.08 15.67
CA LYS A 204 15.45 -15.06 16.50
C LYS A 204 16.89 -14.87 16.10
N HIS A 205 17.39 -13.66 16.27
CA HIS A 205 18.80 -13.39 16.08
C HIS A 205 19.66 -14.24 17.03
N PRO A 206 20.76 -14.84 16.51
CA PRO A 206 21.63 -15.72 17.30
C PRO A 206 22.34 -14.95 18.40
N GLN A 207 22.86 -15.70 19.40
CA GLN A 207 23.73 -15.14 20.43
C GLN A 207 24.97 -14.50 19.77
N GLY A 208 25.32 -13.28 20.20
CA GLY A 208 26.39 -12.49 19.61
C GLY A 208 25.98 -11.48 18.56
N HIS A 209 24.73 -11.50 18.11
CA HIS A 209 24.19 -10.46 17.26
C HIS A 209 23.73 -9.25 18.10
N GLU A 210 23.80 -8.02 17.55
CA GLU A 210 23.34 -6.78 18.19
C GLU A 210 21.90 -6.89 18.71
N PHE A 211 21.03 -7.60 17.96
CA PHE A 211 19.62 -7.86 18.33
C PHE A 211 19.40 -9.29 18.85
N ALA A 212 20.38 -9.88 19.54
CA ALA A 212 20.26 -11.25 20.07
C ALA A 212 18.96 -11.46 20.85
N GLY A 213 18.25 -12.54 20.53
CA GLY A 213 16.98 -12.89 21.14
C GLY A 213 15.74 -12.15 20.64
N HIS A 214 15.92 -11.08 19.85
CA HIS A 214 14.80 -10.41 19.15
C HIS A 214 14.41 -11.19 17.90
N PRO A 215 13.13 -11.12 17.47
CA PRO A 215 12.69 -11.72 16.22
C PRO A 215 13.47 -11.17 15.03
N ILE A 216 13.81 -12.04 14.09
CA ILE A 216 14.34 -11.62 12.79
C ILE A 216 13.19 -10.99 12.00
N PRO A 217 13.40 -9.84 11.33
CA PRO A 217 12.39 -9.24 10.46
C PRO A 217 11.88 -10.24 9.43
N CYS A 218 10.59 -10.16 9.13
CA CYS A 218 9.98 -11.00 8.10
C CYS A 218 10.64 -10.78 6.74
N SER A 219 10.78 -11.84 5.97
CA SER A 219 11.27 -11.84 4.60
C SER A 219 10.18 -12.26 3.63
N MET A 220 10.44 -12.18 2.33
CA MET A 220 9.47 -12.61 1.30
C MET A 220 9.05 -14.08 1.45
N SER A 221 9.92 -14.93 1.98
CA SER A 221 9.59 -16.35 2.26
C SER A 221 8.64 -16.55 3.44
N ASP A 222 8.34 -15.50 4.18
CA ASP A 222 7.45 -15.56 5.35
C ASP A 222 6.03 -15.04 5.03
N ILE A 223 5.70 -14.80 3.77
CA ILE A 223 4.34 -14.46 3.34
C ILE A 223 3.47 -15.71 3.48
N GLU A 224 2.32 -15.58 4.14
CA GLU A 224 1.35 -16.67 4.27
C GLU A 224 0.77 -16.99 2.89
N GLY A 225 0.99 -18.24 2.42
CA GLY A 225 0.62 -18.70 1.08
C GLY A 225 1.78 -18.68 0.07
N GLY A 226 2.98 -18.24 0.49
CA GLY A 226 4.19 -18.22 -0.34
C GLY A 226 4.97 -19.53 -0.34
#